data_51e3f26519e5300400fa52d7a54ff401
#
_entry.id   51e3f26519e5300400fa52d7a54ff401
#
_cell.length_a   1.000
_cell.length_b   1.000
_cell.length_c   1.000
_cell.angle_alpha   90.00
_cell.angle_beta   90.00
_cell.angle_gamma   90.00
#
_symmetry.space_group_name_H-M   'P 1'
#
loop_
_entity.id
_entity.type
_entity.pdbx_description
1 polymer ?
#
loop_
_entity_poly.entity_id
_entity_poly.type
_entity_poly.pdbx_seq_one_letter_code
_entity_poly.pdbx_strand_id
1 'polypeptide(L)'
;SVSTIRKLSPKYSRVQKFGFIHIKKNAFVGNDAYILPNVTVGENAIVGARSVVTKDVPDNAVVAGVPAKVICTVEELAEKYLANTPKYDDWHSMQEKMKTTEMIAVYVRENKQNN
;
A
#
# COMPACT_ATOMS: atom_id res chain seq x y z
N SER A 1 2.52 14.64 20.76
CA SER A 1 2.27 13.32 21.27
C SER A 1 1.66 13.34 22.67
N VAL A 2 1.18 12.22 23.13
CA VAL A 2 0.55 12.08 24.45
C VAL A 2 1.54 12.45 25.56
N SER A 3 2.79 12.07 25.45
CA SER A 3 3.79 12.41 26.47
C SER A 3 4.03 13.92 26.56
N THR A 4 3.99 14.61 25.45
CA THR A 4 4.09 16.08 25.41
C THR A 4 2.90 16.72 26.14
N ILE A 5 1.69 16.24 25.86
CA ILE A 5 0.46 16.75 26.50
C ILE A 5 0.51 16.56 28.02
N ARG A 6 0.94 15.39 28.48
CA ARG A 6 1.04 15.10 29.91
C ARG A 6 1.99 16.05 30.66
N LYS A 7 2.99 16.56 29.98
CA LYS A 7 3.98 17.46 30.57
C LYS A 7 3.53 18.92 30.63
N LEU A 8 2.45 19.27 29.94
CA LEU A 8 1.97 20.68 29.90
C LEU A 8 1.40 21.12 31.23
N SER A 9 0.71 20.27 31.96
CA SER A 9 0.08 20.59 33.22
C SER A 9 -0.27 19.30 33.98
N PRO A 10 -0.27 19.35 35.35
CA PRO A 10 -0.70 18.19 36.15
C PRO A 10 -2.09 17.65 35.80
N LYS A 11 -3.01 18.53 35.36
CA LYS A 11 -4.36 18.08 34.97
C LYS A 11 -4.36 17.13 33.76
N TYR A 12 -3.28 17.12 32.97
CA TYR A 12 -3.15 16.26 31.80
C TYR A 12 -2.36 14.99 32.09
N SER A 13 -1.92 14.76 33.31
CA SER A 13 -1.04 13.64 33.66
C SER A 13 -1.63 12.26 33.34
N ARG A 14 -2.96 12.14 33.31
CA ARG A 14 -3.66 10.89 33.00
C ARG A 14 -4.17 10.81 31.57
N VAL A 15 -3.84 11.78 30.74
CA VAL A 15 -4.26 11.74 29.33
C VAL A 15 -3.65 10.54 28.64
N GLN A 16 -4.47 9.76 28.00
CA GLN A 16 -4.08 8.61 27.19
C GLN A 16 -4.84 8.64 25.88
N LYS A 17 -4.18 8.16 24.85
CA LYS A 17 -4.82 8.00 23.56
C LYS A 17 -4.64 6.54 23.14
N PHE A 18 -5.74 5.85 22.99
CA PHE A 18 -5.76 4.50 22.46
C PHE A 18 -6.35 4.54 21.05
N GLY A 19 -5.80 3.73 20.19
CA GLY A 19 -6.34 3.59 18.86
C GLY A 19 -5.94 2.24 18.31
N PHE A 20 -6.86 1.64 17.55
CA PHE A 20 -6.64 0.41 16.85
C PHE A 20 -6.60 0.68 15.36
N ILE A 21 -5.76 -0.05 14.66
CA ILE A 21 -5.76 -0.07 13.21
C ILE A 21 -6.46 -1.36 12.81
N HIS A 22 -7.52 -1.23 12.03
CA HIS A 22 -8.27 -2.38 11.55
C HIS A 22 -7.99 -2.57 10.07
N ILE A 23 -7.32 -3.66 9.73
CA ILE A 23 -7.03 -4.02 8.35
C ILE A 23 -7.90 -5.21 7.98
N LYS A 24 -8.84 -5.00 7.07
CA LYS A 24 -9.79 -6.01 6.68
C LYS A 24 -9.19 -7.05 5.75
N LYS A 25 -9.98 -8.06 5.45
CA LYS A 25 -9.57 -9.22 4.66
C LYS A 25 -8.97 -8.81 3.32
N ASN A 26 -7.87 -9.46 2.97
CA ASN A 26 -7.21 -9.31 1.67
C ASN A 26 -6.70 -7.90 1.36
N ALA A 27 -6.59 -7.04 2.36
CA ALA A 27 -5.98 -5.73 2.15
C ALA A 27 -4.46 -5.86 2.07
N PHE A 28 -3.84 -5.00 1.29
CA PHE A 28 -2.40 -4.91 1.14
C PHE A 28 -1.91 -3.54 1.61
N VAL A 29 -0.88 -3.53 2.44
CA VAL A 29 -0.24 -2.31 2.90
C VAL A 29 1.21 -2.32 2.43
N GLY A 30 1.56 -1.36 1.60
CA GLY A 30 2.90 -1.24 1.03
C GLY A 30 3.97 -0.91 2.07
N ASN A 31 5.22 -1.12 1.70
CA ASN A 31 6.36 -0.91 2.60
C ASN A 31 6.42 0.54 3.09
N ASP A 32 6.74 0.69 4.36
CA ASP A 32 6.90 1.98 5.03
C ASP A 32 5.65 2.87 4.97
N ALA A 33 4.48 2.30 4.72
CA ALA A 33 3.24 3.04 4.87
C ALA A 33 2.95 3.27 6.35
N TYR A 34 2.42 4.44 6.67
CA TYR A 34 2.01 4.78 8.02
C TYR A 34 0.49 4.94 8.06
N ILE A 35 -0.15 4.19 8.95
CA ILE A 35 -1.59 4.25 9.14
C ILE A 35 -1.87 4.85 10.50
N LEU A 36 -2.66 5.92 10.53
CA LEU A 36 -2.98 6.57 11.79
C LEU A 36 -3.90 5.70 12.65
N PRO A 37 -3.84 5.85 13.98
CA PRO A 37 -4.77 5.17 14.87
C PRO A 37 -6.23 5.42 14.50
N ASN A 38 -7.07 4.43 14.72
CA ASN A 38 -8.51 4.44 14.45
C ASN A 38 -8.88 4.44 12.97
N VAL A 39 -7.92 4.22 12.09
CA VAL A 39 -8.18 4.07 10.66
C VAL A 39 -8.51 2.61 10.35
N THR A 40 -9.53 2.41 9.53
CA THR A 40 -9.88 1.12 8.97
C THR A 40 -9.45 1.07 7.50
N VAL A 41 -8.67 0.06 7.16
CA VAL A 41 -8.34 -0.23 5.76
C VAL A 41 -9.34 -1.27 5.25
N GLY A 42 -10.07 -0.91 4.23
CA GLY A 42 -11.17 -1.71 3.71
C GLY A 42 -10.74 -3.03 3.09
N GLU A 43 -11.70 -3.90 2.87
CA GLU A 43 -11.49 -5.21 2.25
C GLU A 43 -10.98 -5.05 0.83
N ASN A 44 -9.98 -5.86 0.46
CA ASN A 44 -9.31 -5.82 -0.85
C ASN A 44 -8.64 -4.47 -1.17
N ALA A 45 -8.50 -3.59 -0.21
CA ALA A 45 -7.86 -2.30 -0.44
C ALA A 45 -6.35 -2.42 -0.58
N ILE A 46 -5.76 -1.48 -1.30
CA ILE A 46 -4.30 -1.40 -1.49
C ILE A 46 -3.83 -0.04 -1.03
N VAL A 47 -2.88 -0.03 -0.10
CA VAL A 47 -2.19 1.17 0.35
C VAL A 47 -0.80 1.19 -0.26
N GLY A 48 -0.50 2.24 -1.01
CA GLY A 48 0.80 2.40 -1.65
C GLY A 48 1.94 2.55 -0.64
N ALA A 49 3.14 2.17 -1.06
CA ALA A 49 4.33 2.30 -0.22
C ALA A 49 4.56 3.75 0.19
N ARG A 50 5.06 3.95 1.41
CA ARG A 50 5.40 5.25 1.99
C ARG A 50 4.23 6.24 2.07
N SER A 51 3.01 5.74 2.00
CA SER A 51 1.82 6.57 2.16
C SER A 51 1.53 6.84 3.62
N VAL A 52 0.86 7.95 3.89
CA VAL A 52 0.36 8.26 5.24
C VAL A 52 -1.15 8.27 5.18
N VAL A 53 -1.76 7.24 5.73
CA VAL A 53 -3.22 7.05 5.70
C VAL A 53 -3.83 7.73 6.93
N THR A 54 -4.57 8.80 6.70
CA THR A 54 -5.17 9.61 7.76
C THR A 54 -6.67 9.38 7.93
N LYS A 55 -7.31 8.73 6.97
CA LYS A 55 -8.75 8.45 6.95
C LYS A 55 -8.99 7.01 6.52
N ASP A 56 -10.18 6.51 6.84
CA ASP A 56 -10.58 5.17 6.43
C ASP A 56 -10.42 4.98 4.92
N VAL A 57 -9.93 3.81 4.56
CA VAL A 57 -9.76 3.42 3.16
C VAL A 57 -10.96 2.57 2.76
N PRO A 58 -11.72 2.97 1.73
CA PRO A 58 -12.87 2.19 1.28
C PRO A 58 -12.47 0.79 0.80
N ASP A 59 -13.43 -0.13 0.84
CA ASP A 59 -13.24 -1.44 0.23
C ASP A 59 -12.88 -1.28 -1.25
N ASN A 60 -12.01 -2.13 -1.74
CA ASN A 60 -11.60 -2.18 -3.15
C ASN A 60 -10.96 -0.88 -3.68
N ALA A 61 -10.46 -0.03 -2.79
CA ALA A 61 -9.80 1.21 -3.18
C ALA A 61 -8.27 1.06 -3.17
N VAL A 62 -7.63 1.79 -4.07
CA VAL A 62 -6.17 1.98 -4.07
C VAL A 62 -5.91 3.40 -3.60
N VAL A 63 -5.17 3.54 -2.51
CA VAL A 63 -4.79 4.84 -1.96
C VAL A 63 -3.28 4.99 -1.93
N ALA A 64 -2.79 6.20 -2.13
CA ALA A 64 -1.37 6.51 -2.02
C ALA A 64 -1.15 7.99 -1.75
N GLY A 65 0.05 8.31 -1.30
CA GLY A 65 0.50 9.67 -1.06
C GLY A 65 0.50 10.07 0.41
N VAL A 66 0.87 11.32 0.64
CA VAL A 66 0.96 11.95 1.98
C VAL A 66 0.23 13.29 1.95
N PRO A 67 -0.98 13.42 2.48
CA PRO A 67 -1.85 12.33 2.96
C PRO A 67 -2.32 11.43 1.81
N ALA A 68 -2.61 10.18 2.13
CA ALA A 68 -3.08 9.22 1.13
C ALA A 68 -4.44 9.63 0.57
N LYS A 69 -4.58 9.51 -0.73
CA LYS A 69 -5.82 9.79 -1.48
C LYS A 69 -6.18 8.58 -2.33
N VAL A 70 -7.45 8.40 -2.59
CA VAL A 70 -7.92 7.37 -3.53
C VAL A 70 -7.42 7.72 -4.93
N ILE A 71 -6.66 6.79 -5.52
CA ILE A 71 -6.12 6.93 -6.87
C ILE A 71 -7.06 6.27 -7.88
N CYS A 72 -7.49 5.06 -7.57
CA CYS A 72 -8.33 4.25 -8.44
C CYS A 72 -8.96 3.13 -7.63
N THR A 73 -9.71 2.27 -8.28
CA THR A 73 -10.19 1.02 -7.68
C THR A 73 -9.15 -0.10 -7.92
N VAL A 74 -9.19 -1.13 -7.08
CA VAL A 74 -8.34 -2.31 -7.26
C VAL A 74 -8.64 -2.98 -8.60
N GLU A 75 -9.90 -2.98 -9.01
CA GLU A 75 -10.32 -3.52 -10.30
C GLU A 75 -9.69 -2.79 -11.47
N GLU A 76 -9.68 -1.46 -11.44
CA GLU A 76 -9.00 -0.64 -12.46
C GLU A 76 -7.50 -0.93 -12.50
N LEU A 77 -6.87 -1.09 -11.35
CA LEU A 77 -5.46 -1.44 -11.27
C LEU A 77 -5.20 -2.84 -11.83
N ALA A 78 -6.08 -3.78 -11.52
CA ALA A 78 -6.00 -5.15 -12.03
C ALA A 78 -6.09 -5.18 -13.55
N GLU A 79 -7.02 -4.43 -14.13
CA GLU A 79 -7.16 -4.34 -15.58
C GLU A 79 -5.93 -3.74 -16.24
N LYS A 80 -5.34 -2.73 -15.61
CA LYS A 80 -4.08 -2.13 -16.09
C LYS A 80 -2.94 -3.15 -16.10
N TYR A 81 -2.80 -3.91 -15.03
CA TYR A 81 -1.76 -4.94 -14.95
C TYR A 81 -2.02 -6.06 -15.96
N LEU A 82 -3.27 -6.47 -16.12
CA LEU A 82 -3.62 -7.49 -17.10
C LEU A 82 -3.27 -7.05 -18.52
N ALA A 83 -3.58 -5.82 -18.88
CA ALA A 83 -3.27 -5.26 -20.19
C ALA A 83 -1.75 -5.23 -20.46
N ASN A 84 -0.94 -5.09 -19.42
CA ASN A 84 0.52 -5.03 -19.53
C ASN A 84 1.20 -6.39 -19.28
N THR A 85 0.41 -7.43 -18.99
CA THR A 85 0.94 -8.78 -18.77
C THR A 85 1.11 -9.47 -20.10
N PRO A 86 2.33 -9.95 -20.44
CA PRO A 86 2.55 -10.69 -21.68
C PRO A 86 1.72 -11.96 -21.75
N LYS A 87 1.28 -12.32 -22.93
CA LYS A 87 0.69 -13.63 -23.19
C LYS A 87 1.75 -14.70 -23.02
N TYR A 88 1.32 -15.96 -22.83
CA TYR A 88 2.23 -17.06 -22.58
C TYR A 88 3.36 -17.17 -23.61
N ASP A 89 3.02 -17.08 -24.90
CA ASP A 89 4.02 -17.16 -25.96
C ASP A 89 4.98 -15.98 -25.96
N ASP A 90 4.48 -14.80 -25.70
CA ASP A 90 5.29 -13.59 -25.56
C ASP A 90 6.20 -13.70 -24.34
N TRP A 91 5.72 -14.31 -23.27
CA TRP A 91 6.47 -14.57 -22.07
C TRP A 91 7.70 -15.43 -22.33
N HIS A 92 7.57 -16.53 -23.07
CA HIS A 92 8.67 -17.40 -23.44
C HIS A 92 9.74 -16.63 -24.27
N SER A 93 9.30 -15.89 -25.27
CA SER A 93 10.17 -15.04 -26.06
C SER A 93 10.92 -14.03 -25.22
N MET A 94 10.21 -13.38 -24.29
CA MET A 94 10.82 -12.39 -23.38
C MET A 94 11.83 -13.05 -22.46
N GLN A 95 11.54 -14.22 -21.90
CA GLN A 95 12.47 -14.93 -21.04
C GLN A 95 13.79 -15.27 -21.75
N GLU A 96 13.72 -15.71 -22.99
CA GLU A 96 14.92 -16.01 -23.77
C GLU A 96 15.74 -14.77 -24.04
N LYS A 97 15.09 -13.66 -24.40
CA LYS A 97 15.76 -12.39 -24.61
C LYS A 97 16.38 -11.85 -23.31
N MET A 98 15.70 -11.99 -22.18
CA MET A 98 16.17 -11.54 -20.88
C MET A 98 17.41 -12.28 -20.38
N LYS A 99 17.61 -13.53 -20.79
CA LYS A 99 18.78 -14.31 -20.40
C LYS A 99 20.10 -13.70 -20.88
N THR A 100 20.04 -12.82 -21.87
CA THR A 100 21.22 -12.26 -22.53
C THR A 100 21.34 -10.74 -22.40
N THR A 101 20.44 -10.10 -21.67
CA THR A 101 20.38 -8.63 -21.59
C THR A 101 20.09 -8.11 -20.18
N GLU A 102 20.31 -6.81 -19.99
CA GLU A 102 20.01 -6.10 -18.75
C GLU A 102 18.50 -6.07 -18.43
N MET A 103 17.64 -6.39 -19.38
CA MET A 103 16.19 -6.47 -19.18
C MET A 103 15.82 -7.48 -18.09
N ILE A 104 16.62 -8.51 -17.88
CA ILE A 104 16.41 -9.49 -16.81
C ILE A 104 16.32 -8.83 -15.45
N ALA A 105 17.27 -7.94 -15.15
CA ALA A 105 17.33 -7.29 -13.84
C ALA A 105 16.10 -6.43 -13.58
N VAL A 106 15.63 -5.68 -14.58
CA VAL A 106 14.44 -4.85 -14.47
C VAL A 106 13.21 -5.71 -14.25
N TYR A 107 13.03 -6.75 -15.05
CA TYR A 107 11.89 -7.65 -14.96
C TYR A 107 11.80 -8.34 -13.58
N VAL A 108 12.90 -8.90 -13.09
CA VAL A 108 12.93 -9.57 -11.80
C VAL A 108 12.62 -8.61 -10.67
N ARG A 109 13.12 -7.40 -10.75
CA ARG A 109 12.86 -6.36 -9.74
C ARG A 109 11.39 -5.99 -9.67
N GLU A 110 10.75 -5.72 -10.81
CA GLU A 110 9.32 -5.39 -10.88
C GLU A 110 8.46 -6.53 -10.39
N ASN A 111 8.78 -7.76 -10.76
CA ASN A 111 8.05 -8.95 -10.33
C ASN A 111 8.13 -9.13 -8.81
N LYS A 112 9.27 -8.86 -8.19
CA LYS A 112 9.41 -8.89 -6.73
C LYS A 112 8.59 -7.81 -6.03
N GLN A 113 8.44 -6.65 -6.65
CA GLN A 113 7.64 -5.56 -6.10
C GLN A 113 6.14 -5.87 -6.17
N ASN A 114 5.71 -6.67 -7.13
CA ASN A 114 4.31 -7.03 -7.34
C ASN A 114 3.88 -8.27 -6.53
N ASN A 115 4.82 -8.95 -5.94
CA ASN A 115 4.58 -10.06 -5.03
C ASN A 115 4.67 -9.58 -3.58
#